data_cd36b3731b8c5e51181a1352b9c9fe33
#
_entry.id   cd36b3731b8c5e51181a1352b9c9fe33
#
_cell.length_a   1.000
_cell.length_b   1.000
_cell.length_c   1.000
_cell.angle_alpha   90.00
_cell.angle_beta   90.00
_cell.angle_gamma   90.00
#
_symmetry.space_group_name_H-M   'P 1'
#
loop_
_entity.id
_entity.type
_entity.pdbx_description
1 polymer ?
#
loop_
_entity_poly.entity_id
_entity_poly.type
_entity_poly.pdbx_seq_one_letter_code
_entity_poly.pdbx_strand_id
1 'polypeptide(L)'
;MPIPHFHSHASEIEAAIDELCSDKYAETSYDGMGELSDLIASKQHPEWDVTRAISHHLQGDSVQAQKRALTVLEGLVEMGQPAFQRSFATPDLVRALRSVSSSYGTDNGVRRKLMLMLLSWHKHFMRDPEMAHVSSLYGLCGGVEREHLMPPKAEPPRPRHEAVDLLHSSGSSVEG
;
A
#
# COMPACT_ATOMS: atom_id res chain seq x y z
N MET A 1 38.05 -33.20 3.96
CA MET A 1 36.76 -32.93 4.63
C MET A 1 35.80 -32.46 3.56
N PRO A 2 34.78 -33.23 3.19
CA PRO A 2 33.76 -32.71 2.27
C PRO A 2 32.97 -31.64 3.00
N ILE A 3 32.90 -30.46 2.40
CA ILE A 3 32.05 -29.37 2.85
C ILE A 3 30.61 -29.86 2.67
N PRO A 4 29.76 -29.88 3.71
CA PRO A 4 28.38 -30.25 3.53
C PRO A 4 27.76 -29.19 2.60
N HIS A 5 27.36 -29.61 1.41
CA HIS A 5 26.46 -28.81 0.58
C HIS A 5 25.16 -28.71 1.36
N PHE A 6 24.95 -27.57 2.06
CA PHE A 6 23.67 -27.18 2.52
C PHE A 6 22.82 -26.91 1.25
N HIS A 7 22.16 -27.94 0.78
CA HIS A 7 21.00 -27.73 -0.05
C HIS A 7 19.99 -27.04 0.87
N SER A 8 19.89 -25.73 0.73
CA SER A 8 18.79 -24.99 1.29
C SER A 8 17.53 -25.53 0.61
N HIS A 9 16.92 -26.54 1.23
CA HIS A 9 15.58 -26.94 0.83
C HIS A 9 14.67 -25.74 1.09
N ALA A 10 14.12 -25.16 0.00
CA ALA A 10 13.07 -24.15 0.13
C ALA A 10 12.01 -24.72 1.07
N SER A 11 11.53 -23.93 2.00
CA SER A 11 10.44 -24.37 2.87
C SER A 11 9.18 -24.67 2.07
N GLU A 12 8.26 -25.45 2.60
CA GLU A 12 6.98 -25.72 1.94
C GLU A 12 6.22 -24.40 1.64
N ILE A 13 6.36 -23.42 2.51
CA ILE A 13 5.76 -22.06 2.32
C ILE A 13 6.42 -21.37 1.13
N GLU A 14 7.75 -21.38 1.03
CA GLU A 14 8.47 -20.77 -0.09
C GLU A 14 8.06 -21.41 -1.42
N ALA A 15 8.03 -22.76 -1.47
CA ALA A 15 7.61 -23.49 -2.66
C ALA A 15 6.15 -23.16 -3.07
N ALA A 16 5.24 -23.04 -2.11
CA ALA A 16 3.86 -22.66 -2.38
C ALA A 16 3.74 -21.23 -2.90
N ILE A 17 4.51 -20.29 -2.35
CA ILE A 17 4.53 -18.90 -2.83
C ILE A 17 5.15 -18.82 -4.23
N ASP A 18 6.22 -19.55 -4.51
CA ASP A 18 6.84 -19.61 -5.83
C ASP A 18 5.85 -20.10 -6.89
N GLU A 19 5.06 -21.13 -6.56
CA GLU A 19 4.00 -21.61 -7.45
C GLU A 19 2.93 -20.55 -7.69
N LEU A 20 2.45 -19.86 -6.64
CA LEU A 20 1.43 -18.83 -6.75
C LEU A 20 1.92 -17.56 -7.45
N CYS A 21 3.23 -17.32 -7.49
CA CYS A 21 3.86 -16.22 -8.20
C CYS A 21 4.19 -16.57 -9.67
N SER A 22 3.95 -17.81 -10.09
CA SER A 22 4.20 -18.25 -11.46
C SER A 22 3.19 -17.65 -12.45
N ASP A 23 3.47 -17.82 -13.74
CA ASP A 23 2.62 -17.38 -14.85
C ASP A 23 1.33 -18.20 -15.04
N LYS A 24 1.17 -19.28 -14.28
CA LYS A 24 -0.05 -20.10 -14.26
C LYS A 24 -1.25 -19.34 -13.68
N TYR A 25 -1.02 -18.35 -12.84
CA TYR A 25 -2.07 -17.59 -12.18
C TYR A 25 -2.24 -16.21 -12.82
N ALA A 26 -3.49 -15.81 -13.03
CA ALA A 26 -3.78 -14.43 -13.40
C ALA A 26 -3.31 -13.45 -12.33
N GLU A 27 -2.93 -12.24 -12.73
CA GLU A 27 -2.38 -11.21 -11.81
C GLU A 27 -3.21 -11.01 -10.55
N THR A 28 -4.54 -11.02 -10.69
CA THR A 28 -5.50 -10.75 -9.61
C THR A 28 -6.15 -11.99 -9.03
N SER A 29 -5.72 -13.22 -9.42
CA SER A 29 -6.30 -14.45 -8.90
C SER A 29 -5.91 -14.69 -7.44
N TYR A 30 -6.88 -15.11 -6.65
CA TYR A 30 -6.69 -15.58 -5.27
C TYR A 30 -6.76 -17.11 -5.15
N ASP A 31 -6.74 -17.84 -6.28
CA ASP A 31 -6.73 -19.29 -6.29
C ASP A 31 -5.48 -19.80 -5.56
N GLY A 32 -5.64 -20.82 -4.73
CA GLY A 32 -4.56 -21.41 -3.92
C GLY A 32 -4.21 -20.65 -2.63
N MET A 33 -4.83 -19.49 -2.39
CA MET A 33 -4.56 -18.69 -1.19
C MET A 33 -5.09 -19.36 0.09
N GLY A 34 -6.17 -20.11 0.01
CA GLY A 34 -6.72 -20.87 1.15
C GLY A 34 -5.72 -21.90 1.65
N GLU A 35 -5.19 -22.71 0.73
CA GLU A 35 -4.19 -23.74 1.03
C GLU A 35 -2.90 -23.15 1.60
N LEU A 36 -2.45 -22.01 1.04
CA LEU A 36 -1.30 -21.29 1.58
C LEU A 36 -1.58 -20.75 2.99
N SER A 37 -2.75 -20.21 3.24
CA SER A 37 -3.15 -19.71 4.56
C SER A 37 -3.18 -20.83 5.61
N ASP A 38 -3.73 -22.00 5.25
CA ASP A 38 -3.74 -23.18 6.12
C ASP A 38 -2.31 -23.70 6.41
N LEU A 39 -1.46 -23.72 5.39
CA LEU A 39 -0.06 -24.09 5.54
C LEU A 39 0.66 -23.13 6.50
N ILE A 40 0.48 -21.84 6.35
CA ILE A 40 1.04 -20.80 7.23
C ILE A 40 0.55 -21.01 8.67
N ALA A 41 -0.74 -21.26 8.87
CA ALA A 41 -1.33 -21.49 10.18
C ALA A 41 -0.77 -22.74 10.88
N SER A 42 -0.29 -23.72 10.13
CA SER A 42 0.29 -24.96 10.65
C SER A 42 1.74 -24.84 11.12
N LYS A 43 2.44 -23.75 10.79
CA LYS A 43 3.88 -23.58 11.07
C LYS A 43 4.12 -22.61 12.22
N GLN A 44 5.26 -22.81 12.89
CA GLN A 44 5.80 -21.84 13.86
C GLN A 44 6.65 -20.81 13.12
N HIS A 45 6.44 -19.53 13.41
CA HIS A 45 7.19 -18.42 12.80
C HIS A 45 7.18 -18.42 11.27
N PRO A 46 6.02 -18.59 10.61
CA PRO A 46 5.94 -18.66 9.16
C PRO A 46 6.28 -17.32 8.48
N GLU A 47 6.25 -16.21 9.21
CA GLU A 47 6.50 -14.86 8.71
C GLU A 47 7.87 -14.75 8.02
N TRP A 48 8.89 -15.45 8.49
CA TRP A 48 10.21 -15.41 7.88
C TRP A 48 10.25 -16.06 6.51
N ASP A 49 9.63 -17.22 6.36
CA ASP A 49 9.56 -17.92 5.07
C ASP A 49 8.69 -17.15 4.06
N VAL A 50 7.53 -16.64 4.50
CA VAL A 50 6.66 -15.83 3.68
C VAL A 50 7.39 -14.58 3.19
N THR A 51 7.99 -13.82 4.10
CA THR A 51 8.62 -12.54 3.73
C THR A 51 9.86 -12.74 2.89
N ARG A 52 10.61 -13.82 3.09
CA ARG A 52 11.75 -14.18 2.23
C ARG A 52 11.32 -14.47 0.80
N ALA A 53 10.30 -15.32 0.61
CA ALA A 53 9.78 -15.67 -0.70
C ALA A 53 9.20 -14.45 -1.42
N ILE A 54 8.35 -13.67 -0.75
CA ILE A 54 7.77 -12.44 -1.31
C ILE A 54 8.87 -11.44 -1.68
N SER A 55 9.84 -11.19 -0.79
CA SER A 55 10.96 -10.28 -1.06
C SER A 55 11.79 -10.73 -2.26
N HIS A 56 12.01 -12.03 -2.42
CA HIS A 56 12.72 -12.61 -3.56
C HIS A 56 12.01 -12.25 -4.87
N HIS A 57 10.70 -12.47 -4.96
CA HIS A 57 9.94 -12.12 -6.17
C HIS A 57 9.86 -10.61 -6.43
N LEU A 58 9.73 -9.80 -5.38
CA LEU A 58 9.70 -8.33 -5.51
C LEU A 58 11.02 -7.75 -6.03
N GLN A 59 12.15 -8.40 -5.73
CA GLN A 59 13.49 -7.98 -6.17
C GLN A 59 13.91 -8.61 -7.51
N GLY A 60 13.12 -9.54 -8.03
CA GLY A 60 13.36 -10.18 -9.33
C GLY A 60 13.01 -9.27 -10.51
N ASP A 61 13.34 -9.73 -11.73
CA ASP A 61 13.16 -8.96 -12.96
C ASP A 61 11.78 -9.18 -13.61
N SER A 62 11.01 -10.16 -13.17
CA SER A 62 9.70 -10.47 -13.73
C SER A 62 8.61 -9.58 -13.18
N VAL A 63 8.11 -8.67 -14.01
CA VAL A 63 6.97 -7.80 -13.68
C VAL A 63 5.73 -8.62 -13.25
N GLN A 64 5.46 -9.72 -13.95
CA GLN A 64 4.35 -10.62 -13.61
C GLN A 64 4.53 -11.23 -12.22
N ALA A 65 5.73 -11.76 -11.90
CA ALA A 65 6.01 -12.34 -10.60
C ALA A 65 5.97 -11.28 -9.48
N GLN A 66 6.45 -10.06 -9.74
CA GLN A 66 6.34 -8.94 -8.79
C GLN A 66 4.89 -8.61 -8.47
N LYS A 67 4.03 -8.51 -9.49
CA LYS A 67 2.60 -8.24 -9.32
C LYS A 67 1.89 -9.39 -8.59
N ARG A 68 2.24 -10.64 -8.93
CA ARG A 68 1.71 -11.82 -8.23
C ARG A 68 2.12 -11.83 -6.77
N ALA A 69 3.38 -11.53 -6.45
CA ALA A 69 3.86 -11.44 -5.08
C ALA A 69 3.07 -10.40 -4.25
N LEU A 70 2.73 -9.25 -4.84
CA LEU A 70 1.88 -8.26 -4.18
C LEU A 70 0.46 -8.79 -3.95
N THR A 71 -0.15 -9.49 -4.93
CA THR A 71 -1.47 -10.10 -4.78
C THR A 71 -1.47 -11.18 -3.68
N VAL A 72 -0.44 -12.02 -3.65
CA VAL A 72 -0.28 -13.05 -2.61
C VAL A 72 -0.13 -12.40 -1.22
N LEU A 73 0.70 -11.38 -1.11
CA LEU A 73 0.88 -10.66 0.15
C LEU A 73 -0.41 -9.98 0.61
N GLU A 74 -1.14 -9.32 -0.30
CA GLU A 74 -2.42 -8.69 -0.03
C GLU A 74 -3.43 -9.71 0.52
N GLY A 75 -3.59 -10.83 -0.17
CA GLY A 75 -4.50 -11.90 0.25
C GLY A 75 -4.13 -12.48 1.61
N LEU A 76 -2.85 -12.69 1.89
CA LEU A 76 -2.39 -13.20 3.19
C LEU A 76 -2.65 -12.20 4.33
N VAL A 77 -2.55 -10.92 4.09
CA VAL A 77 -2.84 -9.89 5.10
C VAL A 77 -4.35 -9.74 5.30
N GLU A 78 -5.14 -9.75 4.24
CA GLU A 78 -6.59 -9.53 4.31
C GLU A 78 -7.35 -10.76 4.82
N MET A 79 -6.92 -11.96 4.43
CA MET A 79 -7.52 -13.23 4.85
C MET A 79 -6.77 -13.90 6.01
N GLY A 80 -5.64 -13.35 6.40
CA GLY A 80 -4.70 -13.93 7.34
C GLY A 80 -5.20 -13.92 8.78
N GLN A 81 -4.59 -14.81 9.56
CA GLN A 81 -4.83 -14.86 10.99
C GLN A 81 -4.20 -13.64 11.69
N PRO A 82 -4.77 -13.17 12.81
CA PRO A 82 -4.26 -12.00 13.55
C PRO A 82 -2.79 -12.12 13.95
N ALA A 83 -2.31 -13.32 14.27
CA ALA A 83 -0.91 -13.56 14.60
C ALA A 83 0.02 -13.22 13.43
N PHE A 84 -0.33 -13.66 12.21
CA PHE A 84 0.43 -13.34 11.00
C PHE A 84 0.34 -11.86 10.66
N GLN A 85 -0.84 -11.26 10.74
CA GLN A 85 -1.04 -9.83 10.47
C GLN A 85 -0.16 -8.93 11.36
N ARG A 86 0.11 -9.34 12.59
CA ARG A 86 0.97 -8.61 13.52
C ARG A 86 2.48 -8.79 13.26
N SER A 87 2.89 -9.85 12.59
CA SER A 87 4.30 -10.24 12.47
C SER A 87 4.88 -10.19 11.06
N PHE A 88 4.05 -10.11 10.01
CA PHE A 88 4.52 -10.24 8.62
C PHE A 88 5.43 -9.09 8.15
N ALA A 89 5.31 -7.91 8.72
CA ALA A 89 6.08 -6.73 8.31
C ALA A 89 7.52 -6.78 8.85
N THR A 90 8.25 -7.82 8.50
CA THR A 90 9.67 -7.97 8.87
C THR A 90 10.53 -6.87 8.24
N PRO A 91 11.69 -6.52 8.82
CA PRO A 91 12.58 -5.51 8.27
C PRO A 91 13.00 -5.77 6.81
N ASP A 92 13.16 -7.03 6.43
CA ASP A 92 13.55 -7.41 5.06
C ASP A 92 12.40 -7.17 4.07
N LEU A 93 11.16 -7.51 4.44
CA LEU A 93 10.01 -7.20 3.62
C LEU A 93 9.81 -5.69 3.49
N VAL A 94 9.88 -4.94 4.58
CA VAL A 94 9.77 -3.47 4.55
C VAL A 94 10.82 -2.87 3.62
N ARG A 95 12.06 -3.36 3.67
CA ARG A 95 13.14 -2.94 2.76
C ARG A 95 12.81 -3.25 1.31
N ALA A 96 12.28 -4.44 1.00
CA ALA A 96 11.88 -4.83 -0.35
C ALA A 96 10.74 -3.93 -0.88
N LEU A 97 9.70 -3.69 -0.09
CA LEU A 97 8.59 -2.79 -0.46
C LEU A 97 9.07 -1.36 -0.73
N ARG A 98 9.96 -0.84 0.12
CA ARG A 98 10.56 0.49 -0.10
C ARG A 98 11.41 0.54 -1.37
N SER A 99 12.17 -0.51 -1.66
CA SER A 99 12.95 -0.61 -2.89
C SER A 99 12.03 -0.57 -4.11
N VAL A 100 10.94 -1.33 -4.12
CA VAL A 100 9.94 -1.33 -5.20
C VAL A 100 9.32 0.05 -5.40
N SER A 101 9.00 0.75 -4.32
CA SER A 101 8.37 2.07 -4.41
C SER A 101 9.30 3.16 -4.91
N SER A 102 10.61 3.10 -4.60
CA SER A 102 11.57 4.17 -4.83
C SER A 102 12.52 3.93 -6.00
N SER A 103 12.70 2.69 -6.45
CA SER A 103 13.62 2.39 -7.54
C SER A 103 13.12 2.89 -8.90
N TYR A 104 13.99 3.58 -9.65
CA TYR A 104 13.68 4.02 -11.02
C TYR A 104 13.46 2.86 -12.00
N GLY A 105 14.06 1.70 -11.74
CA GLY A 105 13.92 0.50 -12.58
C GLY A 105 12.62 -0.27 -12.36
N THR A 106 11.85 0.06 -11.33
CA THR A 106 10.58 -0.62 -11.06
C THR A 106 9.52 -0.25 -12.10
N ASP A 107 8.83 -1.27 -12.65
CA ASP A 107 7.69 -1.06 -13.54
C ASP A 107 6.61 -0.20 -12.87
N ASN A 108 6.03 0.73 -13.64
CA ASN A 108 5.02 1.65 -13.11
C ASN A 108 3.74 0.94 -12.64
N GLY A 109 3.36 -0.18 -13.28
CA GLY A 109 2.21 -0.98 -12.88
C GLY A 109 2.45 -1.68 -11.54
N VAL A 110 3.67 -2.19 -11.33
CA VAL A 110 4.08 -2.79 -10.04
C VAL A 110 4.05 -1.74 -8.93
N ARG A 111 4.67 -0.58 -9.16
CA ARG A 111 4.68 0.53 -8.19
C ARG A 111 3.27 0.99 -7.85
N ARG A 112 2.42 1.17 -8.86
CA ARG A 112 1.03 1.58 -8.66
C ARG A 112 0.25 0.56 -7.84
N LYS A 113 0.39 -0.74 -8.16
CA LYS A 113 -0.26 -1.82 -7.41
C LYS A 113 0.17 -1.81 -5.95
N LEU A 114 1.47 -1.71 -5.69
CA LEU A 114 2.00 -1.59 -4.33
C LEU A 114 1.39 -0.40 -3.57
N MET A 115 1.41 0.77 -4.16
CA MET A 115 0.93 1.98 -3.47
C MET A 115 -0.58 1.95 -3.21
N LEU A 116 -1.37 1.37 -4.10
CA LEU A 116 -2.82 1.18 -3.89
C LEU A 116 -3.10 0.19 -2.76
N MET A 117 -2.38 -0.92 -2.71
CA MET A 117 -2.46 -1.91 -1.64
C MET A 117 -2.11 -1.27 -0.28
N LEU A 118 -0.99 -0.57 -0.20
CA LEU A 118 -0.55 0.09 1.04
C LEU A 118 -1.51 1.21 1.49
N LEU A 119 -2.10 1.94 0.55
CA LEU A 119 -3.12 2.95 0.85
C LEU A 119 -4.40 2.31 1.42
N SER A 120 -4.81 1.17 0.87
CA SER A 120 -5.94 0.39 1.38
C SER A 120 -5.69 -0.04 2.83
N TRP A 121 -4.52 -0.62 3.11
CA TRP A 121 -4.13 -1.02 4.45
C TRP A 121 -4.01 0.16 5.41
N HIS A 122 -3.44 1.28 4.97
CA HIS A 122 -3.36 2.49 5.77
C HIS A 122 -4.76 2.92 6.25
N LYS A 123 -5.71 3.03 5.34
CA LYS A 123 -7.10 3.42 5.66
C LYS A 123 -7.81 2.41 6.55
N HIS A 124 -7.59 1.12 6.32
CA HIS A 124 -8.23 0.06 7.08
C HIS A 124 -7.70 -0.05 8.51
N PHE A 125 -6.39 0.03 8.68
CA PHE A 125 -5.71 -0.22 9.94
C PHE A 125 -5.31 1.05 10.73
N MET A 126 -5.52 2.24 10.20
CA MET A 126 -5.06 3.49 10.84
C MET A 126 -5.66 3.73 12.25
N ARG A 127 -6.77 3.10 12.58
CA ARG A 127 -7.42 3.21 13.89
C ARG A 127 -7.14 2.04 14.83
N ASP A 128 -6.40 1.05 14.36
CA ASP A 128 -6.04 -0.13 15.14
C ASP A 128 -4.60 0.00 15.66
N PRO A 129 -4.39 0.19 16.98
CA PRO A 129 -3.05 0.33 17.54
C PRO A 129 -2.16 -0.91 17.33
N GLU A 130 -2.74 -2.11 17.29
CA GLU A 130 -1.99 -3.35 17.04
C GLU A 130 -1.48 -3.44 15.60
N MET A 131 -2.14 -2.75 14.68
CA MET A 131 -1.81 -2.72 13.26
C MET A 131 -1.13 -1.42 12.81
N ALA A 132 -0.69 -0.59 13.75
CA ALA A 132 -0.02 0.68 13.46
C ALA A 132 1.20 0.51 12.55
N HIS A 133 1.96 -0.59 12.70
CA HIS A 133 3.10 -0.91 11.85
C HIS A 133 2.69 -1.17 10.40
N VAL A 134 1.52 -1.79 10.16
CA VAL A 134 1.00 -2.03 8.80
C VAL A 134 0.49 -0.72 8.19
N SER A 135 -0.27 0.07 8.95
CA SER A 135 -0.77 1.34 8.46
C SER A 135 0.36 2.33 8.13
N SER A 136 1.50 2.25 8.81
CA SER A 136 2.67 3.12 8.55
C SER A 136 3.42 2.78 7.26
N LEU A 137 3.25 1.58 6.69
CA LEU A 137 3.95 1.16 5.47
C LEU A 137 3.69 2.10 4.29
N TYR A 138 2.48 2.64 4.18
CA TYR A 138 2.15 3.60 3.14
C TYR A 138 3.07 4.83 3.17
N GLY A 139 3.22 5.46 4.33
CA GLY A 139 4.14 6.60 4.51
C GLY A 139 5.60 6.21 4.32
N LEU A 140 6.03 5.04 4.83
CA LEU A 140 7.39 4.53 4.67
C LEU A 140 7.78 4.29 3.20
N CYS A 141 6.81 3.97 2.35
CA CYS A 141 6.98 3.78 0.90
C CYS A 141 6.74 5.06 0.09
N GLY A 142 6.65 6.22 0.71
CA GLY A 142 6.50 7.52 0.04
C GLY A 142 5.05 7.93 -0.25
N GLY A 143 4.08 7.27 0.37
CA GLY A 143 2.69 7.68 0.30
C GLY A 143 2.47 9.01 1.04
N VAL A 144 1.64 9.86 0.46
CA VAL A 144 1.27 11.16 1.04
C VAL A 144 -0.23 11.16 1.31
N GLU A 145 -0.62 11.42 2.54
CA GLU A 145 -2.00 11.68 2.87
C GLU A 145 -2.44 13.00 2.24
N ARG A 146 -3.40 12.93 1.33
CA ARG A 146 -3.91 14.10 0.61
C ARG A 146 -4.87 14.97 1.45
N GLU A 147 -5.02 14.74 2.73
CA GLU A 147 -5.87 15.58 3.57
C GLU A 147 -5.43 17.05 3.59
N HIS A 148 -4.16 17.33 3.29
CA HIS A 148 -3.64 18.70 3.19
C HIS A 148 -3.75 19.31 1.77
N LEU A 149 -4.27 18.56 0.80
CA LEU A 149 -4.47 19.04 -0.57
C LEU A 149 -5.94 19.27 -0.92
N MET A 150 -6.84 19.31 0.05
CA MET A 150 -8.14 19.92 -0.19
C MET A 150 -7.92 21.41 -0.44
N PRO A 151 -8.31 21.94 -1.60
CA PRO A 151 -8.31 23.38 -1.78
C PRO A 151 -9.10 23.98 -0.62
N PRO A 152 -8.68 25.12 -0.06
CA PRO A 152 -9.42 25.76 1.01
C PRO A 152 -10.85 25.85 0.57
N LYS A 153 -11.76 25.35 1.41
CA LYS A 153 -13.19 25.40 1.19
C LYS A 153 -13.50 26.84 0.75
N ALA A 154 -13.97 27.00 -0.46
CA ALA A 154 -14.26 28.33 -1.01
C ALA A 154 -15.08 29.05 0.04
N GLU A 155 -14.54 30.13 0.60
CA GLU A 155 -15.33 31.03 1.44
C GLU A 155 -16.55 31.45 0.64
N PRO A 156 -17.76 31.42 1.22
CA PRO A 156 -18.91 31.94 0.55
C PRO A 156 -18.58 33.38 0.15
N PRO A 157 -18.97 33.82 -1.04
CA PRO A 157 -18.70 35.18 -1.51
C PRO A 157 -19.20 36.15 -0.45
N ARG A 158 -18.32 37.01 0.06
CA ARG A 158 -18.70 38.09 0.97
C ARG A 158 -19.75 38.91 0.26
N PRO A 159 -20.88 39.25 0.91
CA PRO A 159 -21.84 40.10 0.31
C PRO A 159 -21.12 41.41 -0.10
N ARG A 160 -21.19 41.75 -1.36
CA ARG A 160 -20.76 43.06 -1.82
C ARG A 160 -21.62 44.05 -1.08
N HIS A 161 -21.04 44.89 -0.25
CA HIS A 161 -21.69 46.12 0.16
C HIS A 161 -21.91 46.89 -1.11
N GLU A 162 -23.14 46.89 -1.56
CA GLU A 162 -23.57 47.87 -2.54
C GLU A 162 -23.26 49.23 -1.92
N ALA A 163 -22.32 49.95 -2.52
CA ALA A 163 -22.13 51.34 -2.24
C ALA A 163 -23.42 52.00 -2.70
N VAL A 164 -24.24 52.41 -1.74
CA VAL A 164 -25.39 53.25 -1.99
C VAL A 164 -24.81 54.60 -2.39
N ASP A 165 -24.73 54.85 -3.68
CA ASP A 165 -24.46 56.15 -4.22
C ASP A 165 -25.63 57.05 -3.83
N LEU A 166 -25.49 57.77 -2.75
CA LEU A 166 -26.34 58.89 -2.42
C LEU A 166 -26.00 60.05 -3.38
N LEU A 167 -26.63 60.03 -4.54
CA LEU A 167 -26.72 61.19 -5.40
C LEU A 167 -27.56 62.23 -4.65
N HIS A 168 -26.88 63.14 -4.00
CA HIS A 168 -27.50 64.40 -3.58
C HIS A 168 -27.73 65.23 -4.80
N SER A 169 -28.96 65.20 -5.23
CA SER A 169 -29.47 66.19 -6.12
C SER A 169 -29.68 67.48 -5.34
N SER A 170 -28.77 68.42 -5.50
CA SER A 170 -28.96 69.77 -5.04
C SER A 170 -29.87 70.49 -6.04
N GLY A 171 -31.12 70.58 -5.72
CA GLY A 171 -32.02 71.53 -6.39
C GLY A 171 -31.66 72.93 -5.98
N SER A 172 -31.14 73.70 -6.90
CA SER A 172 -30.99 75.17 -6.76
C SER A 172 -32.20 75.80 -7.23
N SER A 173 -32.98 76.46 -6.35
CA SER A 173 -34.03 77.42 -6.68
C SER A 173 -33.36 78.72 -6.90
N VAL A 174 -33.69 79.34 -8.06
CA VAL A 174 -33.41 80.75 -8.34
C VAL A 174 -34.71 81.46 -8.44
N GLU A 175 -34.86 82.40 -7.60
CA GLU A 175 -35.83 83.42 -7.76
C GLU A 175 -35.39 84.51 -8.73
N GLY A 176 -36.32 85.00 -9.49
CA GLY A 176 -36.28 86.24 -10.12
C GLY A 176 -37.30 87.18 -9.52
#